data_7a42e83849cf84781996ebc11e05a655
#
_entry.id   7a42e83849cf84781996ebc11e05a655
#
_cell.length_a   1.000
_cell.length_b   1.000
_cell.length_c   1.000
_cell.angle_alpha   90.00
_cell.angle_beta   90.00
_cell.angle_gamma   90.00
#
_symmetry.space_group_name_H-M   'P 1'
#
loop_
_entity.id
_entity.type
_entity.pdbx_description
1 polymer ?
#
loop_
_entity_poly.entity_id
_entity_poly.type
_entity_poly.pdbx_seq_one_letter_code
_entity_poly.pdbx_strand_id
1 'polypeptide(L)'
;AGGGRAAGTLRSDIFPGRIGKQAATAIDSFFNGVDNLDSHNDPFFQTLTVNEKTYSAGEIVEDKIDPEAVQNLDLDLSMGDLQVQKKDTEDGQIHISMTGGGKCSYYEKDGTLYIEGFARDENRSWFENIGESGNEITVEIPSGFTFQKIHAVIGAGEMTLSDMETGEFEGEIGAGRMQIDRMQVQDARLEIGMGDCSFEGTISGELDATCDMGNLDFILEGEETDHNYEIDCAMGNIDIGSDSFSAFSTERTLDHQAVDTYRLTCNMGNISVYFK
;
A
#
# COMPACT_ATOMS: atom_id res chain seq x y z
N ALA A 1 24.08 14.81 38.36
CA ALA A 1 23.57 15.71 37.33
C ALA A 1 23.35 14.87 36.07
N GLY A 2 22.16 14.30 35.95
CA GLY A 2 21.75 13.48 34.82
C GLY A 2 20.92 14.34 33.86
N GLY A 3 21.40 14.60 32.67
CA GLY A 3 20.64 15.21 31.60
C GLY A 3 19.86 14.14 30.84
N GLY A 4 18.61 13.96 31.19
CA GLY A 4 17.68 13.21 30.38
C GLY A 4 17.40 13.97 29.08
N ARG A 5 17.76 13.41 27.93
CA ARG A 5 17.27 13.86 26.64
C ARG A 5 15.81 13.44 26.55
N ALA A 6 14.91 14.39 26.45
CA ALA A 6 13.53 14.14 26.08
C ALA A 6 13.51 13.58 24.65
N ALA A 7 13.03 12.36 24.50
CA ALA A 7 12.64 11.80 23.21
C ALA A 7 11.48 12.71 22.70
N GLY A 8 11.74 13.47 21.66
CA GLY A 8 10.72 14.27 20.99
C GLY A 8 9.75 13.32 20.30
N THR A 9 8.53 13.28 20.79
CA THR A 9 7.40 12.70 20.06
C THR A 9 7.25 13.52 18.78
N LEU A 10 7.56 12.94 17.63
CA LEU A 10 7.19 13.50 16.34
C LEU A 10 5.67 13.52 16.30
N ARG A 11 5.10 14.72 16.49
CA ARG A 11 3.66 14.90 16.39
C ARG A 11 3.26 14.80 14.93
N SER A 12 2.11 14.22 14.68
CA SER A 12 1.40 14.17 13.38
C SER A 12 1.24 15.54 12.69
N ASP A 13 1.64 16.60 13.35
CA ASP A 13 1.58 17.99 12.88
C ASP A 13 2.78 18.38 11.99
N ILE A 14 3.76 17.50 11.79
CA ILE A 14 4.94 17.73 10.93
C ILE A 14 4.64 17.37 9.48
N PHE A 15 3.63 16.56 9.24
CA PHE A 15 3.21 16.14 7.90
C PHE A 15 1.85 16.76 7.57
N PRO A 16 1.81 17.82 6.74
CA PRO A 16 0.54 18.46 6.37
C PRO A 16 -0.33 17.62 5.41
N GLY A 17 0.19 16.52 4.88
CA GLY A 17 -0.59 15.54 4.11
C GLY A 17 -1.52 14.72 5.01
N ARG A 18 -2.68 14.32 4.51
CA ARG A 18 -3.59 13.40 5.18
C ARG A 18 -3.05 11.96 5.04
N ILE A 19 -1.93 11.65 5.68
CA ILE A 19 -1.55 10.25 5.84
C ILE A 19 -2.65 9.58 6.64
N GLY A 20 -3.22 8.50 6.12
CA GLY A 20 -4.24 7.73 6.81
C GLY A 20 -3.75 7.32 8.21
N LYS A 21 -4.66 7.16 9.17
CA LYS A 21 -4.29 6.85 10.56
C LYS A 21 -3.40 5.61 10.67
N GLN A 22 -3.56 4.65 9.76
CA GLN A 22 -2.80 3.39 9.74
C GLN A 22 -1.38 3.60 9.22
N ALA A 23 -1.18 4.34 8.13
CA ALA A 23 0.14 4.71 7.64
C ALA A 23 0.90 5.59 8.65
N ALA A 24 0.22 6.55 9.30
CA ALA A 24 0.80 7.35 10.40
C ALA A 24 1.20 6.47 11.59
N THR A 25 0.42 5.44 11.93
CA THR A 25 0.75 4.48 13.00
C THR A 25 1.95 3.63 12.60
N ALA A 26 2.07 3.23 11.34
CA ALA A 26 3.23 2.49 10.83
C ALA A 26 4.51 3.35 10.91
N ILE A 27 4.42 4.62 10.51
CA ILE A 27 5.54 5.59 10.60
C ILE A 27 5.94 5.87 12.04
N ASP A 28 4.98 6.12 12.94
CA ASP A 28 5.26 6.29 14.38
C ASP A 28 5.90 5.04 14.99
N SER A 29 5.44 3.86 14.56
CA SER A 29 6.02 2.60 14.98
C SER A 29 7.45 2.42 14.46
N PHE A 30 7.74 2.87 13.24
CA PHE A 30 9.09 2.88 12.66
C PHE A 30 10.09 3.68 13.51
N PHE A 31 9.73 4.89 13.91
CA PHE A 31 10.63 5.76 14.68
C PHE A 31 10.73 5.41 16.17
N ASN A 32 9.69 4.83 16.78
CA ASN A 32 9.69 4.49 18.20
C ASN A 32 10.30 3.11 18.51
N GLY A 33 10.59 2.28 17.48
CA GLY A 33 11.09 0.92 17.63
C GLY A 33 12.59 0.77 17.83
N VAL A 34 13.38 1.85 17.75
CA VAL A 34 14.86 1.78 17.70
C VAL A 34 15.54 1.43 19.04
N ASP A 35 14.84 1.48 20.17
CA ASP A 35 15.47 1.47 21.50
C ASP A 35 15.58 0.11 22.20
N ASN A 36 15.09 -1.02 21.64
CA ASN A 36 15.19 -2.33 22.30
C ASN A 36 15.60 -3.46 21.33
N LEU A 37 16.89 -3.62 21.14
CA LEU A 37 17.50 -4.73 20.39
C LEU A 37 17.97 -5.81 21.37
N ASP A 38 17.14 -6.79 21.71
CA ASP A 38 17.60 -8.08 22.24
C ASP A 38 16.49 -9.14 22.21
N SER A 39 16.52 -10.08 21.23
CA SER A 39 16.13 -11.47 21.45
C SER A 39 16.09 -12.30 20.15
N HIS A 40 17.02 -13.24 20.05
CA HIS A 40 17.15 -14.21 18.95
C HIS A 40 16.28 -15.48 19.13
N ASN A 41 15.30 -15.48 20.03
CA ASN A 41 14.56 -16.71 20.37
C ASN A 41 13.11 -16.43 20.76
N ASP A 42 12.31 -15.86 19.84
CA ASP A 42 10.92 -15.58 20.13
C ASP A 42 9.96 -16.63 19.56
N PRO A 43 9.12 -17.26 20.39
CA PRO A 43 8.13 -18.24 19.97
C PRO A 43 7.12 -17.71 18.95
N PHE A 44 6.88 -16.39 18.88
CA PHE A 44 5.89 -15.77 18.02
C PHE A 44 6.18 -16.02 16.52
N PHE A 45 7.45 -16.00 16.10
CA PHE A 45 7.84 -16.28 14.71
C PHE A 45 8.05 -17.76 14.39
N GLN A 46 7.93 -18.62 15.39
CA GLN A 46 7.96 -20.08 15.20
C GLN A 46 6.60 -20.65 14.84
N THR A 47 5.55 -19.83 14.84
CA THR A 47 4.20 -20.25 14.51
C THR A 47 3.51 -19.20 13.64
N LEU A 48 2.67 -19.68 12.73
CA LEU A 48 1.70 -18.88 11.97
C LEU A 48 0.33 -19.02 12.63
N THR A 49 -0.31 -17.92 12.95
CA THR A 49 -1.69 -17.92 13.45
C THR A 49 -2.62 -17.30 12.41
N VAL A 50 -3.54 -18.08 11.88
CA VAL A 50 -4.55 -17.63 10.92
C VAL A 50 -5.93 -17.86 11.51
N ASN A 51 -6.75 -16.81 11.59
CA ASN A 51 -8.10 -16.86 12.14
C ASN A 51 -8.16 -17.61 13.49
N GLU A 52 -7.28 -17.23 14.45
CA GLU A 52 -7.16 -17.81 15.79
C GLU A 52 -6.62 -19.26 15.84
N LYS A 53 -6.36 -19.90 14.71
CA LYS A 53 -5.78 -21.24 14.62
C LYS A 53 -4.28 -21.17 14.37
N THR A 54 -3.51 -21.91 15.17
CA THR A 54 -2.04 -21.89 15.13
C THR A 54 -1.49 -23.06 14.32
N TYR A 55 -0.52 -22.76 13.47
CA TYR A 55 0.22 -23.67 12.59
C TYR A 55 1.73 -23.54 12.86
N SER A 56 2.53 -24.49 12.41
CA SER A 56 4.00 -24.37 12.47
C SER A 56 4.49 -23.32 11.49
N ALA A 57 5.55 -22.59 11.84
CA ALA A 57 6.17 -21.68 10.90
C ALA A 57 6.63 -22.41 9.62
N GLY A 58 6.33 -21.81 8.46
CA GLY A 58 6.59 -22.41 7.15
C GLY A 58 5.56 -23.44 6.69
N GLU A 59 4.54 -23.74 7.48
CA GLU A 59 3.36 -24.46 7.02
C GLU A 59 2.54 -23.54 6.10
N ILE A 60 2.04 -24.09 4.98
CA ILE A 60 1.19 -23.35 4.05
C ILE A 60 -0.27 -23.56 4.49
N VAL A 61 -0.95 -22.46 4.73
CA VAL A 61 -2.39 -22.45 5.05
C VAL A 61 -3.14 -21.98 3.82
N GLU A 62 -4.01 -22.80 3.28
CA GLU A 62 -4.82 -22.49 2.09
C GLU A 62 -6.30 -22.48 2.43
N ASP A 63 -7.04 -21.54 1.82
CA ASP A 63 -8.50 -21.49 1.89
C ASP A 63 -9.09 -20.90 0.60
N LYS A 64 -10.42 -20.99 0.48
CA LYS A 64 -11.17 -20.57 -0.69
C LYS A 64 -12.39 -19.78 -0.28
N ILE A 65 -12.64 -18.69 -1.00
CA ILE A 65 -13.78 -17.80 -0.79
C ILE A 65 -14.65 -17.78 -2.05
N ASP A 66 -15.95 -17.83 -1.84
CA ASP A 66 -16.92 -17.69 -2.93
C ASP A 66 -16.93 -16.23 -3.43
N PRO A 67 -16.57 -15.96 -4.69
CA PRO A 67 -16.55 -14.61 -5.23
C PRO A 67 -17.95 -13.96 -5.29
N GLU A 68 -19.04 -14.74 -5.31
CA GLU A 68 -20.40 -14.17 -5.32
C GLU A 68 -20.73 -13.40 -4.03
N ALA A 69 -20.05 -13.70 -2.93
CA ALA A 69 -20.19 -13.00 -1.66
C ALA A 69 -19.37 -11.70 -1.59
N VAL A 70 -18.45 -11.47 -2.53
CA VAL A 70 -17.45 -10.41 -2.45
C VAL A 70 -17.69 -9.35 -3.53
N GLN A 71 -17.64 -8.07 -3.13
CA GLN A 71 -17.72 -6.90 -4.01
C GLN A 71 -16.49 -6.00 -3.85
N ASN A 72 -15.91 -5.97 -2.64
CA ASN A 72 -14.79 -5.13 -2.30
C ASN A 72 -13.64 -5.96 -1.72
N LEU A 73 -12.43 -5.42 -1.85
CA LEU A 73 -11.22 -6.00 -1.27
C LEU A 73 -10.56 -4.98 -0.34
N ASP A 74 -10.28 -5.39 0.89
CA ASP A 74 -9.56 -4.59 1.89
C ASP A 74 -8.32 -5.34 2.35
N LEU A 75 -7.16 -4.76 2.08
CA LEU A 75 -5.85 -5.34 2.34
C LEU A 75 -5.10 -4.47 3.36
N ASP A 76 -4.83 -4.99 4.54
CA ASP A 76 -4.03 -4.31 5.57
C ASP A 76 -2.82 -5.17 5.93
N LEU A 77 -1.66 -4.82 5.37
CA LEU A 77 -0.41 -5.50 5.60
C LEU A 77 0.51 -4.66 6.48
N SER A 78 0.64 -5.03 7.75
CA SER A 78 1.56 -4.33 8.66
C SER A 78 3.02 -4.58 8.26
N MET A 79 3.38 -5.81 7.86
CA MET A 79 4.70 -6.20 7.37
C MET A 79 4.63 -7.49 6.56
N GLY A 80 5.73 -7.82 5.81
CA GLY A 80 5.83 -9.02 4.97
C GLY A 80 5.46 -8.74 3.52
N ASP A 81 5.14 -9.80 2.78
CA ASP A 81 4.86 -9.72 1.37
C ASP A 81 3.43 -10.19 1.07
N LEU A 82 2.72 -9.44 0.26
CA LEU A 82 1.38 -9.79 -0.21
C LEU A 82 1.31 -9.68 -1.73
N GLN A 83 0.85 -10.73 -2.37
CA GLN A 83 0.61 -10.77 -3.80
C GLN A 83 -0.85 -11.05 -4.10
N VAL A 84 -1.49 -10.17 -4.86
CA VAL A 84 -2.84 -10.36 -5.40
C VAL A 84 -2.77 -10.38 -6.91
N GLN A 85 -3.28 -11.44 -7.54
CA GLN A 85 -3.24 -11.58 -8.99
C GLN A 85 -4.51 -12.21 -9.53
N LYS A 86 -4.93 -11.81 -10.73
CA LYS A 86 -5.93 -12.56 -11.49
C LYS A 86 -5.31 -13.84 -12.02
N LYS A 87 -6.06 -14.95 -11.90
CA LYS A 87 -5.64 -16.25 -12.38
C LYS A 87 -6.87 -17.09 -12.78
N ASP A 88 -6.71 -17.94 -13.78
CA ASP A 88 -7.73 -18.94 -14.08
C ASP A 88 -7.75 -19.98 -12.97
N THR A 89 -8.67 -19.82 -12.02
CA THR A 89 -8.95 -20.82 -11.00
C THR A 89 -9.96 -21.83 -11.57
N GLU A 90 -9.60 -23.12 -11.58
CA GLU A 90 -10.45 -24.17 -12.19
C GLU A 90 -11.85 -24.28 -11.54
N ASP A 91 -11.96 -23.88 -10.27
CA ASP A 91 -13.20 -23.90 -9.49
C ASP A 91 -13.93 -22.54 -9.45
N GLY A 92 -13.33 -21.49 -10.04
CA GLY A 92 -13.89 -20.14 -10.05
C GLY A 92 -13.93 -19.44 -8.68
N GLN A 93 -13.21 -19.97 -7.67
CA GLN A 93 -13.16 -19.40 -6.34
C GLN A 93 -11.93 -18.48 -6.15
N ILE A 94 -12.00 -17.57 -5.19
CA ILE A 94 -10.84 -16.79 -4.72
C ILE A 94 -10.01 -17.72 -3.83
N HIS A 95 -8.74 -17.91 -4.17
CA HIS A 95 -7.82 -18.73 -3.38
C HIS A 95 -6.93 -17.83 -2.53
N ILE A 96 -6.79 -18.18 -1.26
CA ILE A 96 -5.91 -17.48 -0.31
C ILE A 96 -4.89 -18.51 0.19
N SER A 97 -3.61 -18.16 0.12
CA SER A 97 -2.51 -18.94 0.66
C SER A 97 -1.67 -18.07 1.58
N MET A 98 -1.33 -18.56 2.76
CA MET A 98 -0.55 -17.87 3.76
C MET A 98 0.56 -18.76 4.29
N THR A 99 1.77 -18.21 4.40
CA THR A 99 2.94 -18.90 4.98
C THR A 99 3.80 -17.92 5.76
N GLY A 100 4.66 -18.45 6.64
CA GLY A 100 5.58 -17.64 7.44
C GLY A 100 5.35 -17.78 8.94
N GLY A 101 5.57 -16.71 9.68
CA GLY A 101 5.33 -16.62 11.11
C GLY A 101 4.60 -15.32 11.47
N GLY A 102 3.83 -15.33 12.54
CA GLY A 102 3.07 -14.18 12.98
C GLY A 102 1.56 -14.39 12.96
N LYS A 103 0.80 -13.31 12.94
CA LYS A 103 -0.66 -13.35 13.00
C LYS A 103 -1.27 -12.73 11.75
N CYS A 104 -2.10 -13.51 11.06
CA CYS A 104 -2.89 -13.10 9.92
C CYS A 104 -4.37 -13.38 10.16
N SER A 105 -5.23 -12.65 9.50
CA SER A 105 -6.67 -12.94 9.45
C SER A 105 -7.24 -12.63 8.07
N TYR A 106 -8.26 -13.37 7.70
CA TYR A 106 -9.11 -13.06 6.55
C TYR A 106 -10.55 -13.40 6.90
N TYR A 107 -11.46 -12.60 6.44
CA TYR A 107 -12.90 -12.82 6.65
C TYR A 107 -13.71 -12.01 5.63
N GLU A 108 -14.90 -12.50 5.29
CA GLU A 108 -15.87 -11.75 4.52
C GLU A 108 -16.87 -11.09 5.49
N LYS A 109 -17.16 -9.83 5.23
CA LYS A 109 -18.18 -9.09 5.96
C LYS A 109 -18.79 -8.01 5.09
N ASP A 110 -20.11 -8.00 5.00
CA ASP A 110 -20.90 -6.99 4.29
C ASP A 110 -20.44 -6.79 2.82
N GLY A 111 -20.07 -7.88 2.13
CA GLY A 111 -19.58 -7.87 0.76
C GLY A 111 -18.12 -7.43 0.60
N THR A 112 -17.37 -7.30 1.67
CA THR A 112 -15.94 -6.97 1.63
C THR A 112 -15.12 -8.14 2.14
N LEU A 113 -14.15 -8.57 1.34
CA LEU A 113 -13.11 -9.50 1.77
C LEU A 113 -11.98 -8.72 2.43
N TYR A 114 -11.82 -8.91 3.72
CA TYR A 114 -10.73 -8.35 4.53
C TYR A 114 -9.59 -9.35 4.61
N ILE A 115 -8.36 -8.88 4.37
CA ILE A 115 -7.13 -9.64 4.56
C ILE A 115 -6.17 -8.78 5.38
N GLU A 116 -5.91 -9.22 6.61
CA GLU A 116 -5.03 -8.54 7.55
C GLU A 116 -3.77 -9.39 7.75
N GLY A 117 -2.61 -8.85 7.41
CA GLY A 117 -1.38 -9.60 7.38
C GLY A 117 -0.35 -9.14 8.41
N PHE A 118 0.17 -10.12 9.17
CA PHE A 118 1.33 -9.98 10.04
C PHE A 118 1.21 -8.81 11.03
N ALA A 119 0.02 -8.70 11.65
CA ALA A 119 -0.24 -7.72 12.68
C ALA A 119 0.79 -7.85 13.81
N ARG A 120 1.27 -6.71 14.26
CA ARG A 120 2.27 -6.58 15.31
C ARG A 120 1.68 -6.88 16.70
N ASP A 121 2.48 -7.49 17.56
CA ASP A 121 2.25 -7.43 19.01
C ASP A 121 2.65 -6.02 19.51
N GLU A 122 1.73 -5.30 20.15
CA GLU A 122 1.92 -3.91 20.62
C GLU A 122 3.13 -3.72 21.56
N ASN A 123 3.72 -4.80 22.03
CA ASN A 123 4.85 -4.80 22.97
C ASN A 123 6.21 -5.01 22.34
N ARG A 124 6.35 -5.00 20.99
CA ARG A 124 7.59 -5.37 20.29
C ARG A 124 8.11 -4.34 19.31
N SER A 125 9.45 -4.28 19.18
CA SER A 125 10.15 -3.49 18.19
C SER A 125 10.11 -4.17 16.82
N TRP A 126 9.75 -3.45 15.77
CA TRP A 126 9.65 -3.99 14.41
C TRP A 126 11.04 -4.31 13.81
N PHE A 127 12.12 -3.72 14.32
CA PHE A 127 13.49 -4.02 13.88
C PHE A 127 13.96 -5.45 14.22
N GLU A 128 13.30 -6.12 15.15
CA GLU A 128 13.64 -7.52 15.50
C GLU A 128 13.26 -8.48 14.37
N ASN A 129 12.47 -8.02 13.39
CA ASN A 129 11.89 -8.84 12.33
C ASN A 129 12.41 -8.54 10.92
N ILE A 130 13.29 -7.54 10.77
CA ILE A 130 13.94 -7.25 9.48
C ILE A 130 14.99 -8.34 9.23
N GLY A 131 14.61 -9.36 8.47
CA GLY A 131 15.55 -10.38 8.02
C GLY A 131 15.06 -11.82 8.07
N GLU A 132 13.90 -12.12 8.63
CA GLU A 132 13.30 -13.43 8.49
C GLU A 132 12.38 -13.44 7.24
N SER A 133 12.98 -13.82 6.12
CA SER A 133 12.31 -14.09 4.86
C SER A 133 11.28 -15.20 5.01
N GLY A 134 10.06 -14.97 4.52
CA GLY A 134 9.08 -16.03 4.38
C GLY A 134 7.67 -15.70 4.88
N ASN A 135 7.38 -14.47 5.27
CA ASN A 135 6.02 -14.03 5.56
C ASN A 135 5.34 -13.60 4.26
N GLU A 136 4.54 -14.47 3.69
CA GLU A 136 3.91 -14.26 2.39
C GLU A 136 2.42 -14.60 2.43
N ILE A 137 1.62 -13.72 1.82
CA ILE A 137 0.21 -13.95 1.53
C ILE A 137 0.03 -13.87 0.02
N THR A 138 -0.57 -14.89 -0.56
CA THR A 138 -0.95 -14.91 -1.97
C THR A 138 -2.47 -15.01 -2.09
N VAL A 139 -3.05 -14.14 -2.93
CA VAL A 139 -4.48 -14.13 -3.25
C VAL A 139 -4.65 -14.27 -4.76
N GLU A 140 -5.28 -15.36 -5.19
CA GLU A 140 -5.58 -15.61 -6.59
C GLU A 140 -7.07 -15.32 -6.84
N ILE A 141 -7.34 -14.38 -7.73
CA ILE A 141 -8.68 -13.91 -8.07
C ILE A 141 -9.09 -14.50 -9.41
N PRO A 142 -10.30 -15.06 -9.58
CA PRO A 142 -10.78 -15.56 -10.86
C PRO A 142 -10.69 -14.50 -11.97
N SER A 143 -10.24 -14.86 -13.16
CA SER A 143 -9.94 -13.92 -14.27
C SER A 143 -11.11 -13.05 -14.69
N GLY A 144 -12.34 -13.52 -14.53
CA GLY A 144 -13.57 -12.79 -14.87
C GLY A 144 -14.11 -11.91 -13.75
N PHE A 145 -13.45 -11.84 -12.60
CA PHE A 145 -13.94 -11.12 -11.44
C PHE A 145 -13.42 -9.67 -11.40
N THR A 146 -14.30 -8.74 -11.00
CA THR A 146 -13.99 -7.30 -10.89
C THR A 146 -14.51 -6.80 -9.54
N PHE A 147 -13.69 -6.04 -8.83
CA PHE A 147 -14.08 -5.38 -7.59
C PHE A 147 -14.77 -4.04 -7.86
N GLN A 148 -15.65 -3.62 -6.97
CA GLN A 148 -16.17 -2.24 -6.97
C GLN A 148 -15.13 -1.29 -6.37
N LYS A 149 -14.49 -1.71 -5.27
CA LYS A 149 -13.44 -0.98 -4.58
C LYS A 149 -12.33 -1.91 -4.11
N ILE A 150 -11.10 -1.45 -4.24
CA ILE A 150 -9.91 -2.05 -3.61
C ILE A 150 -9.30 -0.99 -2.69
N HIS A 151 -9.15 -1.33 -1.42
CA HIS A 151 -8.40 -0.56 -0.43
C HIS A 151 -7.17 -1.37 -0.02
N ALA A 152 -5.98 -0.77 -0.10
CA ALA A 152 -4.72 -1.46 0.12
C ALA A 152 -3.77 -0.62 0.99
N VAL A 153 -3.45 -1.13 2.17
CA VAL A 153 -2.56 -0.48 3.14
C VAL A 153 -1.32 -1.35 3.36
N ILE A 154 -0.14 -0.75 3.23
CA ILE A 154 1.12 -1.41 3.57
C ILE A 154 1.94 -0.56 4.54
N GLY A 155 2.27 -1.13 5.70
CA GLY A 155 3.17 -0.51 6.66
C GLY A 155 4.63 -0.64 6.24
N ALA A 156 5.11 -1.88 6.11
CA ALA A 156 6.47 -2.22 5.66
C ALA A 156 6.45 -3.56 4.91
N GLY A 157 7.39 -3.77 3.97
CA GLY A 157 7.43 -4.96 3.12
C GLY A 157 7.00 -4.65 1.69
N GLU A 158 6.45 -5.63 0.98
CA GLU A 158 6.09 -5.49 -0.41
C GLU A 158 4.65 -5.95 -0.68
N MET A 159 3.89 -5.15 -1.43
CA MET A 159 2.57 -5.53 -1.91
C MET A 159 2.55 -5.44 -3.44
N THR A 160 2.12 -6.52 -4.09
CA THR A 160 1.97 -6.57 -5.54
C THR A 160 0.52 -6.84 -5.91
N LEU A 161 -0.07 -5.98 -6.75
CA LEU A 161 -1.40 -6.13 -7.31
C LEU A 161 -1.28 -6.26 -8.83
N SER A 162 -1.69 -7.38 -9.42
CA SER A 162 -1.51 -7.63 -10.85
C SER A 162 -2.82 -7.96 -11.56
N ASP A 163 -3.01 -7.37 -12.75
CA ASP A 163 -4.16 -7.61 -13.63
C ASP A 163 -5.51 -7.28 -13.00
N MET A 164 -5.56 -6.27 -12.13
CA MET A 164 -6.76 -5.91 -11.39
C MET A 164 -7.64 -4.94 -12.19
N GLU A 165 -8.95 -5.03 -11.96
CA GLU A 165 -9.96 -4.13 -12.49
C GLU A 165 -10.91 -3.73 -11.35
N THR A 166 -11.10 -2.42 -11.15
CA THR A 166 -11.94 -1.89 -10.07
C THR A 166 -12.53 -0.52 -10.43
N GLY A 167 -13.65 -0.15 -9.80
CA GLY A 167 -14.19 1.21 -9.90
C GLY A 167 -13.36 2.22 -9.11
N GLU A 168 -12.93 1.86 -7.91
CA GLU A 168 -12.18 2.73 -7.01
C GLU A 168 -10.96 1.99 -6.44
N PHE A 169 -9.81 2.67 -6.43
CA PHE A 169 -8.60 2.19 -5.78
C PHE A 169 -8.08 3.19 -4.77
N GLU A 170 -7.89 2.76 -3.54
CA GLU A 170 -7.22 3.54 -2.48
C GLU A 170 -5.98 2.77 -2.00
N GLY A 171 -4.81 3.40 -2.12
CA GLY A 171 -3.53 2.85 -1.69
C GLY A 171 -2.85 3.73 -0.65
N GLU A 172 -2.45 3.15 0.49
CA GLU A 172 -1.69 3.83 1.54
C GLU A 172 -0.37 3.10 1.81
N ILE A 173 0.75 3.82 1.74
CA ILE A 173 2.08 3.24 1.91
C ILE A 173 2.83 3.97 3.01
N GLY A 174 3.16 3.27 4.09
CA GLY A 174 3.97 3.81 5.19
C GLY A 174 5.45 3.93 4.80
N ALA A 175 6.16 2.81 4.84
CA ALA A 175 7.59 2.69 4.52
C ALA A 175 7.89 1.45 3.65
N GLY A 176 6.87 0.83 3.08
CA GLY A 176 6.97 -0.34 2.22
C GLY A 176 7.07 0.01 0.74
N ARG A 177 6.88 -1.02 -0.08
CA ARG A 177 6.76 -0.89 -1.53
C ARG A 177 5.41 -1.43 -2.00
N MET A 178 4.76 -0.71 -2.89
CA MET A 178 3.58 -1.19 -3.60
C MET A 178 3.85 -1.20 -5.10
N GLN A 179 3.66 -2.35 -5.72
CA GLN A 179 3.75 -2.51 -7.17
C GLN A 179 2.37 -2.86 -7.73
N ILE A 180 1.91 -2.08 -8.67
CA ILE A 180 0.61 -2.25 -9.31
C ILE A 180 0.85 -2.41 -10.81
N ASP A 181 0.56 -3.62 -11.31
CA ASP A 181 0.82 -3.98 -12.68
C ASP A 181 -0.49 -4.19 -13.45
N ARG A 182 -0.68 -3.47 -14.55
CA ARG A 182 -1.82 -3.60 -15.47
C ARG A 182 -3.18 -3.44 -14.78
N MET A 183 -3.29 -2.45 -13.88
CA MET A 183 -4.57 -2.12 -13.25
C MET A 183 -5.41 -1.25 -14.18
N GLN A 184 -6.71 -1.56 -14.23
CA GLN A 184 -7.72 -0.69 -14.83
C GLN A 184 -8.62 -0.17 -13.72
N VAL A 185 -8.63 1.15 -13.53
CA VAL A 185 -9.42 1.78 -12.48
C VAL A 185 -10.12 3.04 -13.00
N GLN A 186 -11.30 3.34 -12.45
CA GLN A 186 -11.96 4.60 -12.75
C GLN A 186 -11.31 5.71 -11.92
N ASP A 187 -11.39 5.65 -10.61
CA ASP A 187 -10.87 6.69 -9.72
C ASP A 187 -9.79 6.09 -8.80
N ALA A 188 -8.65 6.79 -8.66
CA ALA A 188 -7.54 6.33 -7.84
C ALA A 188 -7.11 7.37 -6.81
N ARG A 189 -6.80 6.90 -5.60
CA ARG A 189 -6.18 7.67 -4.55
C ARG A 189 -4.96 6.96 -4.00
N LEU A 190 -3.82 7.65 -3.93
CA LEU A 190 -2.56 7.12 -3.43
C LEU A 190 -1.91 8.07 -2.42
N GLU A 191 -1.61 7.57 -1.24
CA GLU A 191 -0.90 8.32 -0.19
C GLU A 191 0.38 7.59 0.20
N ILE A 192 1.53 8.24 0.00
CA ILE A 192 2.85 7.65 0.26
C ILE A 192 3.58 8.46 1.32
N GLY A 193 3.94 7.81 2.43
CA GLY A 193 4.77 8.39 3.48
C GLY A 193 6.25 8.42 3.09
N MET A 194 6.95 7.31 3.27
CA MET A 194 8.40 7.17 3.00
C MET A 194 8.72 5.99 2.07
N GLY A 195 7.70 5.33 1.53
CA GLY A 195 7.85 4.16 0.67
C GLY A 195 7.94 4.52 -0.80
N ASP A 196 7.86 3.48 -1.62
CA ASP A 196 7.83 3.60 -3.08
C ASP A 196 6.57 2.95 -3.64
N CYS A 197 5.97 3.59 -4.65
CA CYS A 197 4.89 3.01 -5.43
C CYS A 197 5.18 3.09 -6.92
N SER A 198 4.94 1.99 -7.62
CA SER A 198 4.88 1.95 -9.07
C SER A 198 3.49 1.53 -9.51
N PHE A 199 2.82 2.36 -10.30
CA PHE A 199 1.51 2.10 -10.86
C PHE A 199 1.60 2.02 -12.39
N GLU A 200 1.28 0.86 -12.95
CA GLU A 200 1.15 0.66 -14.38
C GLU A 200 -0.29 0.29 -14.73
N GLY A 201 -0.92 1.04 -15.67
CA GLY A 201 -2.28 0.75 -16.09
C GLY A 201 -3.05 1.93 -16.63
N THR A 202 -4.36 1.93 -16.40
CA THR A 202 -5.28 2.99 -16.85
C THR A 202 -6.03 3.57 -15.66
N ILE A 203 -6.05 4.90 -15.55
CA ILE A 203 -6.92 5.64 -14.65
C ILE A 203 -7.82 6.49 -15.54
N SER A 204 -9.12 6.14 -15.61
CA SER A 204 -10.04 6.76 -16.58
C SER A 204 -10.84 7.93 -16.01
N GLY A 205 -10.73 8.24 -14.74
CA GLY A 205 -11.38 9.32 -14.04
C GLY A 205 -10.41 10.16 -13.22
N GLU A 206 -10.70 10.41 -11.95
CA GLU A 206 -9.88 11.27 -11.10
C GLU A 206 -8.68 10.50 -10.49
N LEU A 207 -7.55 11.21 -10.35
CA LEU A 207 -6.40 10.77 -9.56
C LEU A 207 -6.12 11.81 -8.46
N ASP A 208 -5.98 11.33 -7.21
CA ASP A 208 -5.48 12.11 -6.07
C ASP A 208 -4.23 11.41 -5.51
N ALA A 209 -3.06 11.96 -5.77
CA ALA A 209 -1.79 11.36 -5.42
C ALA A 209 -0.97 12.27 -4.52
N THR A 210 -0.62 11.77 -3.33
CA THR A 210 0.21 12.50 -2.35
C THR A 210 1.47 11.70 -2.05
N CYS A 211 2.64 12.35 -2.18
CA CYS A 211 3.94 11.78 -1.84
C CYS A 211 4.67 12.68 -0.84
N ASP A 212 4.87 12.18 0.40
CA ASP A 212 5.56 12.96 1.42
C ASP A 212 7.09 12.93 1.27
N MET A 213 7.72 11.74 1.32
CA MET A 213 9.19 11.60 1.24
C MET A 213 9.64 10.42 0.37
N GLY A 214 8.72 9.75 -0.30
CA GLY A 214 8.97 8.56 -1.12
C GLY A 214 9.04 8.87 -2.60
N ASN A 215 8.75 7.83 -3.40
CA ASN A 215 8.63 7.95 -4.84
C ASN A 215 7.32 7.33 -5.31
N LEU A 216 6.68 8.00 -6.26
CA LEU A 216 5.45 7.54 -6.89
C LEU A 216 5.58 7.65 -8.40
N ASP A 217 5.67 6.51 -9.05
CA ASP A 217 5.84 6.42 -10.50
C ASP A 217 4.57 5.87 -11.15
N PHE A 218 3.98 6.64 -12.07
CA PHE A 218 2.86 6.23 -12.91
C PHE A 218 3.32 5.98 -14.34
N ILE A 219 2.91 4.86 -14.92
CA ILE A 219 3.04 4.51 -16.31
C ILE A 219 1.63 4.24 -16.85
N LEU A 220 1.02 5.25 -17.43
CA LEU A 220 -0.40 5.24 -17.81
C LEU A 220 -0.57 5.04 -19.31
N GLU A 221 -1.65 4.36 -19.68
CA GLU A 221 -2.11 4.27 -21.05
C GLU A 221 -2.85 5.57 -21.43
N GLY A 222 -2.57 6.12 -22.64
CA GLY A 222 -3.22 7.33 -23.14
C GLY A 222 -2.25 8.48 -23.40
N GLU A 223 -2.77 9.70 -23.40
CA GLU A 223 -1.99 10.91 -23.65
C GLU A 223 -2.06 11.87 -22.46
N GLU A 224 -1.00 12.64 -22.23
CA GLU A 224 -0.93 13.67 -21.20
C GLU A 224 -2.12 14.64 -21.26
N THR A 225 -2.56 14.99 -22.49
CA THR A 225 -3.65 15.93 -22.75
C THR A 225 -5.06 15.38 -22.47
N ASP A 226 -5.18 14.11 -22.15
CA ASP A 226 -6.47 13.50 -21.77
C ASP A 226 -6.96 13.94 -20.39
N HIS A 227 -6.09 14.57 -19.58
CA HIS A 227 -6.38 15.00 -18.22
C HIS A 227 -5.96 16.45 -17.95
N ASN A 228 -6.63 17.09 -17.00
CA ASN A 228 -6.15 18.34 -16.39
C ASN A 228 -5.24 17.98 -15.20
N TYR A 229 -4.39 18.93 -14.76
CA TYR A 229 -3.51 18.70 -13.61
C TYR A 229 -3.59 19.85 -12.62
N GLU A 230 -3.71 19.50 -11.34
CA GLU A 230 -3.49 20.39 -10.21
C GLU A 230 -2.22 19.91 -9.48
N ILE A 231 -1.19 20.73 -9.48
CA ILE A 231 0.15 20.38 -9.01
C ILE A 231 0.50 21.24 -7.81
N ASP A 232 0.84 20.59 -6.68
CA ASP A 232 1.39 21.22 -5.49
C ASP A 232 2.70 20.55 -5.12
N CYS A 233 3.83 21.23 -5.34
CA CYS A 233 5.15 20.72 -5.05
C CYS A 233 5.90 21.65 -4.08
N ALA A 234 6.17 21.17 -2.85
CA ALA A 234 6.83 21.97 -1.81
C ALA A 234 8.37 21.95 -1.96
N MET A 235 9.02 20.80 -1.79
CA MET A 235 10.49 20.66 -1.89
C MET A 235 10.90 19.42 -2.70
N GLY A 236 9.97 18.79 -3.39
CA GLY A 236 10.19 17.60 -4.19
C GLY A 236 10.30 17.90 -5.68
N ASN A 237 9.94 16.90 -6.47
CA ASN A 237 9.84 17.01 -7.91
C ASN A 237 8.56 16.32 -8.41
N ILE A 238 7.89 16.95 -9.38
CA ILE A 238 6.77 16.34 -10.11
C ILE A 238 7.10 16.42 -11.60
N ASP A 239 7.17 15.26 -12.24
CA ASP A 239 7.41 15.14 -13.69
C ASP A 239 6.13 14.62 -14.36
N ILE A 240 5.66 15.27 -15.42
CA ILE A 240 4.50 14.85 -16.22
C ILE A 240 4.94 14.87 -17.67
N GLY A 241 4.99 13.70 -18.32
CA GLY A 241 5.48 13.56 -19.67
C GLY A 241 6.89 14.17 -19.84
N SER A 242 6.98 15.28 -20.56
CA SER A 242 8.22 16.04 -20.77
C SER A 242 8.40 17.24 -19.83
N ASP A 243 7.39 17.61 -19.07
CA ASP A 243 7.38 18.75 -18.18
C ASP A 243 7.83 18.38 -16.77
N SER A 244 8.65 19.25 -16.15
CA SER A 244 9.18 19.05 -14.80
C SER A 244 8.87 20.25 -13.91
N PHE A 245 8.29 19.97 -12.76
CA PHE A 245 7.89 20.96 -11.75
C PHE A 245 8.72 20.73 -10.49
N SER A 246 9.84 21.43 -10.42
CA SER A 246 10.75 21.39 -9.26
C SER A 246 11.00 22.82 -8.79
N ALA A 247 10.71 23.13 -7.55
CA ALA A 247 11.19 24.34 -6.87
C ALA A 247 10.63 24.42 -5.45
N PHE A 248 11.09 25.38 -4.67
CA PHE A 248 10.50 25.71 -3.39
C PHE A 248 9.10 26.32 -3.58
N SER A 249 8.05 25.53 -3.27
CA SER A 249 6.64 25.93 -3.30
C SER A 249 6.13 26.30 -4.72
N THR A 250 5.85 25.28 -5.52
CA THR A 250 5.26 25.43 -6.85
C THR A 250 3.81 24.95 -6.83
N GLU A 251 2.87 25.87 -7.07
CA GLU A 251 1.48 25.55 -7.38
C GLU A 251 1.25 25.83 -8.86
N ARG A 252 0.69 24.87 -9.60
CA ARG A 252 0.37 24.95 -11.03
C ARG A 252 -0.93 24.25 -11.36
N THR A 253 -1.63 24.78 -12.34
CA THR A 253 -2.76 24.11 -12.98
C THR A 253 -2.46 24.03 -14.47
N LEU A 254 -2.58 22.83 -15.03
CA LEU A 254 -2.56 22.59 -16.47
C LEU A 254 -3.99 22.27 -16.90
N ASP A 255 -4.57 23.14 -17.70
CA ASP A 255 -5.95 23.01 -18.20
C ASP A 255 -5.91 22.58 -19.69
N HIS A 256 -6.13 21.29 -19.92
CA HIS A 256 -6.24 20.71 -21.25
C HIS A 256 -7.70 20.66 -21.74
N GLN A 257 -8.65 21.23 -20.97
CA GLN A 257 -10.09 21.15 -21.22
C GLN A 257 -10.62 19.70 -21.16
N ALA A 258 -9.92 18.84 -20.43
CA ALA A 258 -10.33 17.47 -20.15
C ALA A 258 -11.48 17.42 -19.15
N VAL A 259 -12.14 16.25 -19.05
CA VAL A 259 -13.24 16.04 -18.09
C VAL A 259 -12.69 15.85 -16.68
N ASP A 260 -11.60 15.10 -16.56
CA ASP A 260 -11.05 14.61 -15.29
C ASP A 260 -9.79 15.37 -14.92
N THR A 261 -9.47 15.37 -13.63
CA THR A 261 -8.32 16.09 -13.07
C THR A 261 -7.46 15.19 -12.22
N TYR A 262 -6.16 15.20 -12.49
CA TYR A 262 -5.14 14.57 -11.67
C TYR A 262 -4.57 15.58 -10.69
N ARG A 263 -4.77 15.34 -9.38
CA ARG A 263 -4.22 16.16 -8.28
C ARG A 263 -2.97 15.51 -7.75
N LEU A 264 -1.84 16.19 -7.90
CA LEU A 264 -0.52 15.67 -7.55
C LEU A 264 0.11 16.57 -6.47
N THR A 265 0.29 16.03 -5.27
CA THR A 265 0.90 16.73 -4.14
C THR A 265 2.21 16.06 -3.75
N CYS A 266 3.33 16.80 -3.83
CA CYS A 266 4.65 16.31 -3.47
C CYS A 266 5.32 17.21 -2.43
N ASN A 267 5.56 16.69 -1.22
CA ASN A 267 6.17 17.47 -0.15
C ASN A 267 7.70 17.47 -0.22
N MET A 268 8.37 16.31 -0.17
CA MET A 268 9.84 16.15 -0.26
C MET A 268 10.26 14.94 -1.10
N GLY A 269 9.32 14.28 -1.77
CA GLY A 269 9.54 13.09 -2.57
C GLY A 269 9.59 13.39 -4.06
N ASN A 270 9.24 12.39 -4.87
CA ASN A 270 9.11 12.54 -6.29
C ASN A 270 7.80 11.89 -6.77
N ILE A 271 7.14 12.54 -7.73
CA ILE A 271 6.02 11.97 -8.47
C ILE A 271 6.36 12.04 -9.95
N SER A 272 6.26 10.92 -10.65
CA SER A 272 6.49 10.87 -12.10
C SER A 272 5.26 10.29 -12.79
N VAL A 273 4.78 10.93 -13.84
CA VAL A 273 3.65 10.48 -14.67
C VAL A 273 4.09 10.37 -16.11
N TYR A 274 4.19 9.15 -16.61
CA TYR A 274 4.55 8.84 -17.99
C TYR A 274 3.36 8.22 -18.72
N PHE A 275 3.23 8.51 -20.01
CA PHE A 275 2.18 7.99 -20.89
C PHE A 275 2.78 7.08 -21.96
N LYS A 276 2.04 5.99 -22.31
CA LYS A 276 2.41 5.01 -23.34
C LYS A 276 1.49 5.12 -24.55
#